data_a187b7265c8ab4da7106a3ad2545f384
#
_entry.id   a187b7265c8ab4da7106a3ad2545f384
#
_cell.length_a   1.000
_cell.length_b   1.000
_cell.length_c   1.000
_cell.angle_alpha   90.00
_cell.angle_beta   90.00
_cell.angle_gamma   90.00
#
_symmetry.space_group_name_H-M   'P 1'
#
loop_
_entity.id
_entity.type
_entity.pdbx_description
1 polymer ?
#
loop_
_entity_poly.entity_id
_entity_poly.type
_entity_poly.pdbx_seq_one_letter_code
_entity_poly.pdbx_strand_id
1 'polypeptide(L)'
;MGQPNMNAIIHELADVSSDAIGDHTRIWQFVVVLPGARIGSDCNICSHVFIENDVVVGDRVTIKCGVQLWDGLRVGDDVFIGPNATFANDKFPRSKKYMDKYLETTIEDGASIGAGAVILPGLSIGARALVAAGAVVTRSVAPGSLVRGNPAKHIRFIGEGEAREY
;
A
#
# COMPACT_ATOMS: atom_id res chain seq x y z
N MET A 1 2.45 10.60 -35.85
CA MET A 1 1.69 9.44 -35.41
C MET A 1 1.55 9.61 -33.91
N GLY A 2 0.32 9.95 -33.43
CA GLY A 2 0.06 10.11 -31.99
C GLY A 2 0.24 8.76 -31.31
N GLN A 3 0.93 8.74 -30.16
CA GLN A 3 0.94 7.56 -29.29
C GLN A 3 -0.50 7.24 -28.90
N PRO A 4 -0.89 5.95 -28.84
CA PRO A 4 -2.20 5.60 -28.34
C PRO A 4 -2.32 6.12 -26.91
N ASN A 5 -3.43 6.79 -26.62
CA ASN A 5 -3.78 7.24 -25.28
C ASN A 5 -3.90 5.99 -24.40
N MET A 6 -2.91 5.72 -23.58
CA MET A 6 -2.82 4.50 -22.76
C MET A 6 -3.34 4.79 -21.37
N ASN A 7 -4.59 5.19 -21.29
CA ASN A 7 -5.27 5.59 -20.06
C ASN A 7 -5.39 4.41 -19.06
N ALA A 8 -5.56 4.75 -17.80
CA ALA A 8 -5.95 3.80 -16.76
C ALA A 8 -7.23 3.04 -17.14
N ILE A 9 -7.33 1.78 -16.75
CA ILE A 9 -8.49 0.91 -16.96
C ILE A 9 -9.30 0.90 -15.67
N ILE A 10 -10.38 1.67 -15.63
CA ILE A 10 -11.23 1.81 -14.45
C ILE A 10 -12.53 1.04 -14.68
N HIS A 11 -12.83 0.11 -13.77
CA HIS A 11 -14.07 -0.66 -13.83
C HIS A 11 -15.29 0.25 -13.58
N GLU A 12 -16.39 0.05 -14.31
CA GLU A 12 -17.61 0.88 -14.23
C GLU A 12 -18.25 0.95 -12.84
N LEU A 13 -18.02 -0.05 -11.99
CA LEU A 13 -18.48 -0.10 -10.59
C LEU A 13 -17.44 0.42 -9.59
N ALA A 14 -16.38 1.07 -10.02
CA ALA A 14 -15.44 1.76 -9.15
C ALA A 14 -15.85 3.23 -8.99
N ASP A 15 -15.66 3.79 -7.80
CA ASP A 15 -15.88 5.21 -7.50
C ASP A 15 -14.50 5.90 -7.42
N VAL A 16 -14.06 6.47 -8.54
CA VAL A 16 -12.74 7.10 -8.66
C VAL A 16 -12.94 8.60 -8.91
N SER A 17 -12.61 9.38 -7.90
CA SER A 17 -12.72 10.84 -7.92
C SER A 17 -11.39 11.55 -8.17
N SER A 18 -10.25 10.82 -8.16
CA SER A 18 -8.93 11.36 -8.50
C SER A 18 -8.71 11.36 -10.01
N ASP A 19 -8.10 12.43 -10.53
CA ASP A 19 -7.61 12.56 -11.90
C ASP A 19 -6.10 12.22 -12.04
N ALA A 20 -5.42 11.92 -10.92
CA ALA A 20 -4.00 11.61 -10.85
C ALA A 20 -3.76 10.08 -10.83
N ILE A 21 -4.22 9.41 -11.86
CA ILE A 21 -4.03 7.96 -12.07
C ILE A 21 -3.11 7.76 -13.29
N GLY A 22 -2.00 7.05 -13.09
CA GLY A 22 -1.03 6.77 -14.13
C GLY A 22 -1.52 5.78 -15.19
N ASP A 23 -0.84 5.80 -16.34
CA ASP A 23 -1.17 4.97 -17.50
C ASP A 23 -1.11 3.47 -17.16
N HIS A 24 -1.93 2.67 -17.84
CA HIS A 24 -2.03 1.21 -17.67
C HIS A 24 -2.45 0.72 -16.28
N THR A 25 -2.68 1.62 -15.32
CA THR A 25 -3.18 1.24 -13.99
C THR A 25 -4.58 0.67 -14.12
N ARG A 26 -4.79 -0.51 -13.52
CA ARG A 26 -6.08 -1.19 -13.51
C ARG A 26 -6.74 -1.04 -12.15
N ILE A 27 -7.95 -0.49 -12.14
CA ILE A 27 -8.79 -0.32 -10.96
C ILE A 27 -10.03 -1.19 -11.12
N TRP A 28 -10.20 -2.15 -10.21
CA TRP A 28 -11.28 -3.14 -10.25
C TRP A 28 -12.56 -2.61 -9.60
N GLN A 29 -13.63 -3.39 -9.69
CA GLN A 29 -14.94 -3.04 -9.16
C GLN A 29 -14.92 -2.77 -7.64
N PHE A 30 -15.76 -1.88 -7.18
CA PHE A 30 -15.94 -1.50 -5.76
C PHE A 30 -14.70 -0.89 -5.11
N VAL A 31 -13.73 -0.43 -5.90
CA VAL A 31 -12.65 0.41 -5.41
C VAL A 31 -13.17 1.83 -5.25
N VAL A 32 -12.75 2.49 -4.16
CA VAL A 32 -13.02 3.92 -3.93
C VAL A 32 -11.70 4.66 -3.86
N VAL A 33 -11.55 5.71 -4.67
CA VAL A 33 -10.36 6.59 -4.69
C VAL A 33 -10.81 8.04 -4.51
N LEU A 34 -10.39 8.67 -3.42
CA LEU A 34 -10.74 10.05 -3.12
C LEU A 34 -9.94 11.06 -3.97
N PRO A 35 -10.43 12.32 -4.13
CA PRO A 35 -9.91 13.26 -5.13
C PRO A 35 -8.42 13.60 -5.02
N GLY A 36 -7.86 13.64 -3.79
CA GLY A 36 -6.47 14.03 -3.55
C GLY A 36 -5.44 12.90 -3.70
N ALA A 37 -5.89 11.64 -3.80
CA ALA A 37 -5.02 10.48 -3.95
C ALA A 37 -4.24 10.53 -5.27
N ARG A 38 -3.02 10.00 -5.27
CA ARG A 38 -2.20 9.84 -6.48
C ARG A 38 -1.77 8.39 -6.62
N ILE A 39 -1.95 7.83 -7.80
CA ILE A 39 -1.59 6.45 -8.12
C ILE A 39 -0.73 6.47 -9.38
N GLY A 40 0.42 5.83 -9.34
CA GLY A 40 1.34 5.71 -10.46
C GLY A 40 0.83 4.82 -11.59
N SER A 41 1.72 4.52 -12.52
CA SER A 41 1.44 3.72 -13.72
C SER A 41 1.60 2.22 -13.47
N ASP A 42 0.98 1.40 -14.33
CA ASP A 42 1.08 -0.07 -14.31
C ASP A 42 0.67 -0.72 -12.98
N CYS A 43 -0.17 -0.04 -12.19
CA CYS A 43 -0.66 -0.56 -10.92
C CYS A 43 -1.85 -1.53 -11.09
N ASN A 44 -2.03 -2.42 -10.12
CA ASN A 44 -3.19 -3.31 -10.04
C ASN A 44 -3.90 -3.12 -8.70
N ILE A 45 -5.02 -2.37 -8.70
CA ILE A 45 -5.81 -2.03 -7.53
C ILE A 45 -7.04 -2.93 -7.48
N CYS A 46 -6.98 -3.98 -6.67
CA CYS A 46 -8.02 -5.01 -6.61
C CYS A 46 -9.29 -4.54 -5.91
N SER A 47 -10.36 -5.33 -6.04
CA SER A 47 -11.70 -4.97 -5.56
C SER A 47 -11.73 -4.64 -4.06
N HIS A 48 -12.64 -3.71 -3.68
CA HIS A 48 -12.85 -3.27 -2.30
C HIS A 48 -11.63 -2.61 -1.64
N VAL A 49 -10.73 -2.05 -2.43
CA VAL A 49 -9.66 -1.17 -1.93
C VAL A 49 -10.26 0.23 -1.73
N PHE A 50 -9.90 0.87 -0.63
CA PHE A 50 -10.22 2.27 -0.35
C PHE A 50 -8.93 3.09 -0.27
N ILE A 51 -8.88 4.23 -0.94
CA ILE A 51 -7.70 5.11 -0.99
C ILE A 51 -8.12 6.54 -0.63
N GLU A 52 -7.60 7.03 0.49
CA GLU A 52 -7.91 8.35 1.03
C GLU A 52 -7.12 9.47 0.33
N ASN A 53 -7.44 10.74 0.63
CA ASN A 53 -6.96 11.91 -0.12
C ASN A 53 -5.44 12.13 -0.08
N ASP A 54 -4.82 11.99 1.10
CA ASP A 54 -3.36 12.20 1.26
C ASP A 54 -2.61 10.85 1.15
N VAL A 55 -2.91 10.09 0.11
CA VAL A 55 -2.21 8.83 -0.21
C VAL A 55 -1.46 8.98 -1.53
N VAL A 56 -0.21 8.52 -1.54
CA VAL A 56 0.60 8.44 -2.75
C VAL A 56 1.04 7.01 -2.97
N VAL A 57 0.76 6.48 -4.16
CA VAL A 57 1.16 5.13 -4.61
C VAL A 57 2.05 5.30 -5.83
N GLY A 58 3.22 4.67 -5.80
CA GLY A 58 4.18 4.65 -6.90
C GLY A 58 3.74 3.79 -8.07
N ASP A 59 4.67 3.45 -8.94
CA ASP A 59 4.44 2.66 -10.15
C ASP A 59 4.50 1.15 -9.88
N ARG A 60 3.82 0.35 -10.71
CA ARG A 60 3.85 -1.13 -10.70
C ARG A 60 3.45 -1.76 -9.36
N VAL A 61 2.64 -1.05 -8.59
CA VAL A 61 2.17 -1.51 -7.28
C VAL A 61 0.97 -2.44 -7.44
N THR A 62 0.97 -3.53 -6.66
CA THR A 62 -0.20 -4.41 -6.54
C THR A 62 -0.81 -4.30 -5.16
N ILE A 63 -2.07 -3.86 -5.10
CA ILE A 63 -2.87 -3.80 -3.87
C ILE A 63 -4.01 -4.80 -3.98
N LYS A 64 -3.98 -5.81 -3.12
CA LYS A 64 -4.97 -6.88 -3.11
C LYS A 64 -6.26 -6.46 -2.41
N CYS A 65 -7.30 -7.27 -2.56
CA CYS A 65 -8.65 -6.97 -2.12
C CYS A 65 -8.74 -6.64 -0.62
N GLY A 66 -9.64 -5.70 -0.28
CA GLY A 66 -10.00 -5.37 1.10
C GLY A 66 -8.97 -4.53 1.86
N VAL A 67 -8.00 -3.94 1.17
CA VAL A 67 -7.00 -3.04 1.77
C VAL A 67 -7.54 -1.61 1.81
N GLN A 68 -7.38 -0.93 2.95
CA GLN A 68 -7.67 0.49 3.10
C GLN A 68 -6.38 1.27 3.29
N LEU A 69 -6.16 2.28 2.46
CA LEU A 69 -5.03 3.20 2.53
C LEU A 69 -5.51 4.55 3.06
N TRP A 70 -5.08 4.87 4.27
CA TRP A 70 -5.48 6.08 4.98
C TRP A 70 -4.50 7.22 4.75
N ASP A 71 -4.94 8.45 5.00
CA ASP A 71 -4.14 9.66 4.88
C ASP A 71 -2.77 9.53 5.58
N GLY A 72 -1.73 10.02 4.92
CA GLY A 72 -0.34 9.94 5.35
C GLY A 72 0.42 8.71 4.85
N LEU A 73 -0.20 7.80 4.06
CA LEU A 73 0.52 6.63 3.52
C LEU A 73 1.25 6.99 2.22
N ARG A 74 2.52 6.56 2.15
CA ARG A 74 3.41 6.69 0.99
C ARG A 74 3.89 5.31 0.58
N VAL A 75 3.52 4.89 -0.61
CA VAL A 75 3.88 3.58 -1.18
C VAL A 75 4.80 3.82 -2.36
N GLY A 76 6.00 3.24 -2.30
CA GLY A 76 6.99 3.30 -3.36
C GLY A 76 6.64 2.41 -4.55
N ASP A 77 7.59 2.25 -5.46
CA ASP A 77 7.45 1.45 -6.66
C ASP A 77 7.56 -0.06 -6.38
N ASP A 78 6.96 -0.88 -7.25
CA ASP A 78 7.07 -2.34 -7.21
C ASP A 78 6.61 -2.99 -5.89
N VAL A 79 5.80 -2.30 -5.09
CA VAL A 79 5.31 -2.79 -3.80
C VAL A 79 4.15 -3.76 -3.99
N PHE A 80 4.15 -4.82 -3.18
CA PHE A 80 3.03 -5.75 -3.07
C PHE A 80 2.34 -5.61 -1.72
N ILE A 81 1.03 -5.37 -1.71
CA ILE A 81 0.20 -5.33 -0.50
C ILE A 81 -0.83 -6.47 -0.56
N GLY A 82 -0.67 -7.44 0.33
CA GLY A 82 -1.50 -8.63 0.43
C GLY A 82 -2.94 -8.34 0.87
N PRO A 83 -3.88 -9.27 0.63
CA PRO A 83 -5.29 -9.05 0.92
C PRO A 83 -5.52 -8.79 2.42
N ASN A 84 -6.42 -7.86 2.69
CA ASN A 84 -6.79 -7.46 4.05
C ASN A 84 -5.61 -7.00 4.94
N ALA A 85 -4.48 -6.60 4.35
CA ALA A 85 -3.46 -5.89 5.10
C ALA A 85 -4.05 -4.57 5.61
N THR A 86 -3.72 -4.22 6.86
CA THR A 86 -4.34 -3.10 7.58
C THR A 86 -3.28 -2.07 7.94
N PHE A 87 -3.55 -0.82 7.59
CA PHE A 87 -2.73 0.32 7.99
C PHE A 87 -3.51 1.16 9.01
N ALA A 88 -2.83 1.63 10.05
CA ALA A 88 -3.40 2.62 10.96
C ALA A 88 -2.67 3.96 10.74
N ASN A 89 -3.38 5.08 10.85
CA ASN A 89 -2.80 6.42 10.72
C ASN A 89 -2.87 7.24 12.03
N ASP A 90 -3.60 6.76 13.04
CA ASP A 90 -3.69 7.38 14.35
C ASP A 90 -3.24 6.40 15.45
N LYS A 91 -2.35 6.87 16.34
CA LYS A 91 -1.86 6.08 17.49
C LYS A 91 -2.85 6.01 18.65
N PHE A 92 -3.69 7.03 18.77
CA PHE A 92 -4.62 7.18 19.90
C PHE A 92 -6.01 7.60 19.45
N PRO A 93 -6.66 6.78 18.59
CA PRO A 93 -7.91 7.17 17.95
C PRO A 93 -9.02 7.40 18.99
N ARG A 94 -9.82 8.44 18.77
CA ARG A 94 -11.01 8.76 19.54
C ARG A 94 -12.13 9.16 18.62
N SER A 95 -13.33 8.69 18.88
CA SER A 95 -14.52 9.04 18.08
C SER A 95 -14.68 10.56 17.99
N LYS A 96 -14.89 11.07 16.77
CA LYS A 96 -15.09 12.48 16.44
C LYS A 96 -13.95 13.42 16.83
N LYS A 97 -12.76 12.90 17.08
CA LYS A 97 -11.52 13.67 17.22
C LYS A 97 -10.63 13.34 16.05
N TYR A 98 -10.42 14.32 15.17
CA TYR A 98 -9.63 14.19 13.97
C TYR A 98 -8.32 14.93 14.15
N MET A 99 -7.26 14.38 13.57
CA MET A 99 -5.94 15.02 13.55
C MET A 99 -5.90 16.05 12.41
N ASP A 100 -5.26 17.19 12.61
CA ASP A 100 -4.98 18.16 11.54
C ASP A 100 -4.00 17.58 10.52
N LYS A 101 -3.11 16.69 10.97
CA LYS A 101 -2.18 15.95 10.13
C LYS A 101 -1.89 14.57 10.73
N TYR A 102 -2.01 13.54 9.91
CA TYR A 102 -1.67 12.17 10.28
C TYR A 102 -0.17 11.91 10.16
N LEU A 103 0.32 10.89 10.88
CA LEU A 103 1.69 10.45 10.78
C LEU A 103 1.94 9.78 9.43
N GLU A 104 3.05 10.16 8.79
CA GLU A 104 3.44 9.53 7.55
C GLU A 104 3.97 8.11 7.81
N THR A 105 3.41 7.15 7.08
CA THR A 105 3.88 5.76 7.03
C THR A 105 4.41 5.51 5.62
N THR A 106 5.63 5.00 5.51
CA THR A 106 6.29 4.79 4.23
C THR A 106 6.51 3.30 3.97
N ILE A 107 6.09 2.83 2.80
CA ILE A 107 6.42 1.50 2.28
C ILE A 107 7.37 1.72 1.12
N GLU A 108 8.65 1.38 1.30
CA GLU A 108 9.68 1.64 0.30
C GLU A 108 9.64 0.62 -0.86
N ASP A 109 10.37 0.95 -1.93
CA ASP A 109 10.36 0.21 -3.20
C ASP A 109 10.58 -1.30 -3.05
N GLY A 110 9.79 -2.08 -3.74
CA GLY A 110 9.88 -3.53 -3.77
C GLY A 110 9.50 -4.23 -2.48
N ALA A 111 9.03 -3.52 -1.45
CA ALA A 111 8.58 -4.15 -0.22
C ALA A 111 7.31 -4.98 -0.43
N SER A 112 7.15 -6.03 0.38
CA SER A 112 5.97 -6.90 0.34
C SER A 112 5.31 -6.99 1.71
N ILE A 113 4.01 -6.71 1.74
CA ILE A 113 3.19 -6.80 2.94
C ILE A 113 2.30 -8.04 2.82
N GLY A 114 2.46 -8.98 3.72
CA GLY A 114 1.69 -10.23 3.74
C GLY A 114 0.21 -10.03 4.07
N ALA A 115 -0.60 -11.02 3.68
CA ALA A 115 -2.04 -11.00 3.93
C ALA A 115 -2.36 -10.80 5.41
N GLY A 116 -3.32 -9.92 5.73
CA GLY A 116 -3.77 -9.66 7.10
C GLY A 116 -2.70 -9.06 8.03
N ALA A 117 -1.56 -8.61 7.52
CA ALA A 117 -0.58 -7.90 8.34
C ALA A 117 -1.13 -6.55 8.80
N VAL A 118 -0.73 -6.10 9.99
CA VAL A 118 -1.12 -4.81 10.57
C VAL A 118 0.11 -3.93 10.70
N ILE A 119 0.07 -2.74 10.13
CA ILE A 119 1.13 -1.74 10.18
C ILE A 119 0.69 -0.56 11.03
N LEU A 120 1.39 -0.30 12.15
CA LEU A 120 1.10 0.84 13.01
C LEU A 120 1.57 2.16 12.37
N PRO A 121 0.99 3.32 12.77
CA PRO A 121 1.25 4.60 12.13
C PRO A 121 2.66 5.14 12.39
N GLY A 122 3.19 5.88 11.42
CA GLY A 122 4.47 6.58 11.53
C GLY A 122 5.69 5.67 11.40
N LEU A 123 5.56 4.56 10.68
CA LEU A 123 6.63 3.59 10.47
C LEU A 123 7.16 3.62 9.04
N SER A 124 8.39 3.14 8.86
CA SER A 124 8.96 2.86 7.55
C SER A 124 9.18 1.36 7.38
N ILE A 125 8.68 0.82 6.29
CA ILE A 125 8.99 -0.54 5.84
C ILE A 125 10.03 -0.40 4.73
N GLY A 126 11.26 -0.79 5.03
CA GLY A 126 12.40 -0.58 4.15
C GLY A 126 12.32 -1.33 2.83
N ALA A 127 13.06 -0.84 1.83
CA ALA A 127 13.06 -1.38 0.49
C ALA A 127 13.29 -2.90 0.47
N ARG A 128 12.50 -3.61 -0.34
CA ARG A 128 12.55 -5.08 -0.47
C ARG A 128 12.35 -5.85 0.85
N ALA A 129 11.85 -5.20 1.90
CA ALA A 129 11.47 -5.91 3.12
C ALA A 129 10.23 -6.77 2.90
N LEU A 130 10.12 -7.87 3.65
CA LEU A 130 8.98 -8.74 3.64
C LEU A 130 8.35 -8.79 5.04
N VAL A 131 7.13 -8.30 5.13
CA VAL A 131 6.28 -8.46 6.31
C VAL A 131 5.44 -9.73 6.12
N ALA A 132 5.65 -10.72 6.97
CA ALA A 132 4.91 -11.99 6.88
C ALA A 132 3.41 -11.80 7.11
N ALA A 133 2.60 -12.71 6.57
CA ALA A 133 1.15 -12.70 6.77
C ALA A 133 0.78 -12.72 8.27
N GLY A 134 -0.22 -11.91 8.65
CA GLY A 134 -0.70 -11.79 10.03
C GLY A 134 0.27 -11.12 11.01
N ALA A 135 1.39 -10.58 10.55
CA ALA A 135 2.33 -9.88 11.43
C ALA A 135 1.78 -8.53 11.90
N VAL A 136 2.10 -8.13 13.14
CA VAL A 136 1.77 -6.80 13.68
C VAL A 136 3.04 -5.98 13.82
N VAL A 137 3.27 -5.07 12.88
CA VAL A 137 4.48 -4.26 12.81
C VAL A 137 4.32 -3.03 13.71
N THR A 138 5.13 -2.98 14.76
CA THR A 138 5.11 -1.94 15.79
C THR A 138 6.34 -1.03 15.76
N ARG A 139 7.32 -1.32 14.90
CA ARG A 139 8.56 -0.55 14.70
C ARG A 139 8.96 -0.60 13.23
N SER A 140 9.69 0.40 12.78
CA SER A 140 10.22 0.42 11.41
C SER A 140 11.05 -0.82 11.10
N VAL A 141 10.97 -1.28 9.86
CA VAL A 141 11.61 -2.49 9.33
C VAL A 141 12.76 -2.08 8.42
N ALA A 142 13.94 -2.62 8.67
CA ALA A 142 15.12 -2.33 7.85
C ALA A 142 14.97 -2.90 6.42
N PRO A 143 15.60 -2.29 5.40
CA PRO A 143 15.59 -2.82 4.04
C PRO A 143 16.03 -4.29 3.97
N GLY A 144 15.41 -5.06 3.10
CA GLY A 144 15.70 -6.48 2.89
C GLY A 144 15.42 -7.40 4.07
N SER A 145 14.72 -6.94 5.10
CA SER A 145 14.41 -7.76 6.28
C SER A 145 13.11 -8.55 6.11
N LEU A 146 13.13 -9.81 6.52
CA LEU A 146 11.93 -10.58 6.82
C LEU A 146 11.54 -10.37 8.29
N VAL A 147 10.31 -9.89 8.52
CA VAL A 147 9.72 -9.77 9.86
C VAL A 147 8.44 -10.59 9.99
N ARG A 148 8.17 -11.15 11.16
CA ARG A 148 6.94 -11.91 11.44
C ARG A 148 6.52 -11.86 12.90
N GLY A 149 5.25 -12.18 13.16
CA GLY A 149 4.68 -12.35 14.49
C GLY A 149 3.98 -11.12 15.04
N ASN A 150 3.49 -11.21 16.26
CA ASN A 150 2.83 -10.14 17.00
C ASN A 150 3.44 -10.01 18.41
N PRO A 151 4.20 -8.93 18.72
CA PRO A 151 4.70 -7.94 17.77
C PRO A 151 5.69 -8.54 16.75
N ALA A 152 5.75 -7.98 15.56
CA ALA A 152 6.66 -8.44 14.51
C ALA A 152 8.12 -8.29 14.94
N LYS A 153 8.90 -9.34 14.70
CA LYS A 153 10.35 -9.38 14.99
C LYS A 153 11.13 -9.73 13.73
N HIS A 154 12.33 -9.20 13.63
CA HIS A 154 13.27 -9.56 12.58
C HIS A 154 13.61 -11.06 12.65
N ILE A 155 13.56 -11.75 11.54
CA ILE A 155 13.89 -13.17 11.40
C ILE A 155 15.22 -13.34 10.71
N ARG A 156 15.38 -12.73 9.52
CA ARG A 156 16.59 -12.76 8.72
C ARG A 156 16.56 -11.68 7.65
N PHE A 157 17.68 -11.43 7.01
CA PHE A 157 17.70 -10.68 5.76
C PHE A 157 17.35 -11.61 4.58
N ILE A 158 16.68 -11.05 3.57
CA ILE A 158 16.33 -11.75 2.32
C ILE A 158 17.46 -11.48 1.34
N GLY A 159 18.08 -12.53 0.79
CA GLY A 159 19.11 -12.43 -0.24
C GLY A 159 18.53 -12.01 -1.59
N GLU A 160 19.35 -11.44 -2.45
CA GLU A 160 18.99 -11.17 -3.85
C GLU A 160 18.70 -12.51 -4.54
N GLY A 161 17.45 -12.75 -4.92
CA GLY A 161 17.00 -13.99 -5.57
C GLY A 161 16.06 -14.88 -4.75
N GLU A 162 16.03 -14.76 -3.41
CA GLU A 162 15.16 -15.57 -2.55
C GLU A 162 13.68 -15.20 -2.60
N ALA A 163 13.31 -14.07 -3.18
CA ALA A 163 11.93 -13.60 -3.26
C ALA A 163 11.01 -14.44 -4.19
N ARG A 164 11.49 -15.53 -4.78
CA ARG A 164 10.74 -16.37 -5.74
C ARG A 164 10.67 -17.86 -5.37
N GLU A 165 11.17 -18.27 -4.22
CA GLU A 165 11.13 -19.69 -3.81
C GLU A 165 10.02 -19.98 -2.78
N TYR A 166 8.76 -19.67 -3.15
CA TYR A 166 7.57 -20.16 -2.45
C TYR A 166 6.52 -20.60 -3.46
#